data_097c207c20e86ec733eb74676c7452e3
#
_entry.id   097c207c20e86ec733eb74676c7452e3
#
_cell.length_a   1.000
_cell.length_b   1.000
_cell.length_c   1.000
_cell.angle_alpha   90.00
_cell.angle_beta   90.00
_cell.angle_gamma   90.00
#
_symmetry.space_group_name_H-M   'P 1'
#
loop_
_entity.id
_entity.type
_entity.pdbx_description
1 polymer ?
#
loop_
_entity_poly.entity_id
_entity_poly.type
_entity_poly.pdbx_seq_one_letter_code
_entity_poly.pdbx_strand_id
1 'polypeptide(L)'
;MRLFSLVFTFIVITILFGNVLSKIETIEQLENQLEQNKFQIDSLKHEIDTLQWENQIWDFNLSNNTVHLLSAIIHVESSNNDSAYNSYEDVVGCLQIRKTMVNDVNRILRRQKSDLRFTYGDRWLRNKSIKMFDIYCKHYGLTTSEEIARCWNGGPRGMSNPLTANYWRKVKENLDS
;
A
#
# COMPACT_ATOMS: atom_id res chain seq x y z
N MET A 1 -29.37 30.90 61.49
CA MET A 1 -28.00 30.85 60.83
C MET A 1 -27.71 29.46 60.22
N ARG A 2 -27.90 28.34 60.88
CA ARG A 2 -27.54 27.01 60.35
C ARG A 2 -28.31 26.58 59.06
N LEU A 3 -29.60 26.93 58.94
CA LEU A 3 -30.41 26.58 57.79
C LEU A 3 -29.98 27.32 56.51
N PHE A 4 -29.64 28.56 56.60
CA PHE A 4 -29.12 29.39 55.50
C PHE A 4 -27.77 28.85 54.96
N SER A 5 -26.92 28.39 55.84
CA SER A 5 -25.63 27.80 55.46
C SER A 5 -25.83 26.48 54.69
N LEU A 6 -26.78 25.62 55.08
CA LEU A 6 -27.10 24.35 54.41
C LEU A 6 -27.68 24.57 52.99
N VAL A 7 -28.59 25.54 52.86
CA VAL A 7 -29.17 25.88 51.55
C VAL A 7 -28.14 26.41 50.60
N PHE A 8 -27.24 27.31 51.11
CA PHE A 8 -26.16 27.89 50.29
C PHE A 8 -25.18 26.80 49.83
N THR A 9 -24.76 25.87 50.69
CA THR A 9 -23.87 24.77 50.28
C THR A 9 -24.55 23.83 49.28
N PHE A 10 -25.84 23.55 49.39
CA PHE A 10 -26.56 22.74 48.38
C PHE A 10 -26.60 23.44 47.03
N ILE A 11 -26.86 24.74 46.96
CA ILE A 11 -26.85 25.51 45.70
C ILE A 11 -25.46 25.47 45.07
N VAL A 12 -24.42 25.63 45.82
CA VAL A 12 -23.03 25.60 45.28
C VAL A 12 -22.67 24.23 44.73
N ILE A 13 -23.08 23.15 45.44
CA ILE A 13 -22.86 21.75 44.97
C ILE A 13 -23.61 21.50 43.68
N THR A 14 -24.88 21.91 43.53
CA THR A 14 -25.66 21.70 42.29
C THR A 14 -25.07 22.48 41.10
N ILE A 15 -24.56 23.72 41.29
CA ILE A 15 -23.91 24.47 40.25
C ILE A 15 -22.58 23.78 39.82
N LEU A 16 -21.78 23.35 40.78
CA LEU A 16 -20.53 22.64 40.50
C LEU A 16 -20.80 21.32 39.76
N PHE A 17 -21.82 20.56 40.16
CA PHE A 17 -22.18 19.32 39.50
C PHE A 17 -22.69 19.54 38.08
N GLY A 18 -23.51 20.58 37.82
CA GLY A 18 -23.94 20.97 36.49
C GLY A 18 -22.77 21.36 35.57
N ASN A 19 -21.79 22.10 36.11
CA ASN A 19 -20.59 22.44 35.36
C ASN A 19 -19.71 21.21 35.00
N VAL A 20 -19.65 20.23 35.90
CA VAL A 20 -18.93 18.96 35.66
C VAL A 20 -19.63 18.15 34.56
N LEU A 21 -20.94 18.01 34.64
CA LEU A 21 -21.73 17.28 33.61
C LEU A 21 -21.57 17.92 32.23
N SER A 22 -21.67 19.25 32.11
CA SER A 22 -21.47 19.98 30.86
C SER A 22 -20.07 19.75 30.28
N LYS A 23 -19.04 19.67 31.11
CA LYS A 23 -17.68 19.35 30.64
C LYS A 23 -17.53 17.91 30.17
N ILE A 24 -18.22 16.97 30.82
CA ILE A 24 -18.23 15.56 30.39
C ILE A 24 -18.86 15.44 29.01
N GLU A 25 -20.03 16.06 28.77
CA GLU A 25 -20.68 16.08 27.45
C GLU A 25 -19.76 16.69 26.38
N THR A 26 -19.02 17.76 26.73
CA THR A 26 -18.05 18.38 25.80
C THR A 26 -16.90 17.45 25.48
N ILE A 27 -16.41 16.70 26.46
CA ILE A 27 -15.33 15.71 26.25
C ILE A 27 -15.80 14.58 25.31
N GLU A 28 -16.99 14.03 25.52
CA GLU A 28 -17.57 13.00 24.66
C GLU A 28 -17.75 13.49 23.21
N GLN A 29 -18.18 14.75 23.03
CA GLN A 29 -18.28 15.36 21.72
C GLN A 29 -16.92 15.49 21.03
N LEU A 30 -15.89 15.92 21.77
CA LEU A 30 -14.53 16.06 21.25
C LEU A 30 -13.92 14.69 20.91
N GLU A 31 -14.16 13.67 21.69
CA GLU A 31 -13.72 12.30 21.41
C GLU A 31 -14.36 11.75 20.12
N ASN A 32 -15.66 11.95 19.93
CA ASN A 32 -16.37 11.58 18.72
C ASN A 32 -15.84 12.34 17.49
N GLN A 33 -15.56 13.63 17.62
CA GLN A 33 -14.94 14.43 16.55
C GLN A 33 -13.52 13.94 16.22
N LEU A 34 -12.75 13.57 17.22
CA LEU A 34 -11.41 13.03 17.04
C LEU A 34 -11.44 11.70 16.26
N GLU A 35 -12.39 10.85 16.56
CA GLU A 35 -12.54 9.57 15.86
C GLU A 35 -12.99 9.76 14.40
N GLN A 36 -13.91 10.68 14.14
CA GLN A 36 -14.30 11.07 12.79
C GLN A 36 -13.13 11.66 12.00
N ASN A 37 -12.34 12.52 12.61
CA ASN A 37 -11.17 13.12 11.98
C ASN A 37 -10.10 12.05 11.66
N LYS A 38 -9.88 11.07 12.54
CA LYS A 38 -8.98 9.94 12.26
C LYS A 38 -9.44 9.16 11.04
N PHE A 39 -10.71 8.84 10.94
CA PHE A 39 -11.27 8.15 9.78
C PHE A 39 -11.09 8.94 8.48
N GLN A 40 -11.31 10.26 8.51
CA GLN A 40 -11.08 11.14 7.36
C GLN A 40 -9.60 11.19 6.95
N ILE A 41 -8.69 11.27 7.92
CA ILE A 41 -7.25 11.25 7.66
C ILE A 41 -6.83 9.93 6.98
N ASP A 42 -7.34 8.80 7.43
CA ASP A 42 -7.00 7.51 6.83
C ASP A 42 -7.59 7.36 5.42
N SER A 43 -8.79 7.89 5.18
CA SER A 43 -9.38 7.98 3.85
C SER A 43 -8.56 8.87 2.90
N LEU A 44 -8.13 10.04 3.35
CA LEU A 44 -7.31 10.96 2.57
C LEU A 44 -5.91 10.39 2.29
N LYS A 45 -5.32 9.66 3.23
CA LYS A 45 -4.06 8.95 2.98
C LYS A 45 -4.20 7.92 1.87
N HIS A 46 -5.29 7.15 1.89
CA HIS A 46 -5.57 6.19 0.82
C HIS A 46 -5.74 6.86 -0.54
N GLU A 47 -6.43 8.00 -0.59
CA GLU A 47 -6.59 8.80 -1.80
C GLU A 47 -5.24 9.38 -2.27
N ILE A 48 -4.43 9.91 -1.38
CA ILE A 48 -3.07 10.39 -1.68
C ILE A 48 -2.20 9.26 -2.23
N ASP A 49 -2.24 8.08 -1.61
CA ASP A 49 -1.49 6.91 -2.09
C ASP A 49 -1.96 6.51 -3.50
N THR A 50 -3.26 6.58 -3.78
CA THR A 50 -3.83 6.30 -5.10
C THR A 50 -3.39 7.33 -6.13
N LEU A 51 -3.49 8.63 -5.82
CA LEU A 51 -3.06 9.72 -6.71
C LEU A 51 -1.54 9.73 -6.94
N GLN A 52 -0.75 9.43 -5.91
CA GLN A 52 0.70 9.26 -6.06
C GLN A 52 1.04 8.06 -6.92
N TRP A 53 0.26 6.99 -6.85
CA TRP A 53 0.40 5.83 -7.72
C TRP A 53 0.09 6.19 -9.17
N GLU A 54 -1.00 6.92 -9.44
CA GLU A 54 -1.35 7.40 -10.77
C GLU A 54 -0.27 8.33 -11.33
N ASN A 55 0.21 9.31 -10.55
CA ASN A 55 1.31 10.20 -10.96
C ASN A 55 2.62 9.45 -11.18
N GLN A 56 2.95 8.43 -10.37
CA GLN A 56 4.14 7.61 -10.59
C GLN A 56 4.05 6.77 -11.86
N ILE A 57 2.85 6.34 -12.27
CA ILE A 57 2.65 5.69 -13.57
C ILE A 57 2.92 6.69 -14.71
N TRP A 58 2.57 7.98 -14.56
CA TRP A 58 2.84 9.02 -15.55
C TRP A 58 4.31 9.49 -15.55
N ASP A 59 4.98 9.56 -14.40
CA ASP A 59 6.42 9.84 -14.28
C ASP A 59 7.29 8.66 -14.74
N PHE A 60 6.74 7.47 -14.76
CA PHE A 60 7.28 6.38 -15.55
C PHE A 60 6.95 6.72 -17.01
N ASN A 61 7.92 7.04 -17.80
CA ASN A 61 7.86 7.06 -19.26
C ASN A 61 7.50 5.66 -19.81
N LEU A 62 6.48 5.06 -19.17
CA LEU A 62 5.87 3.82 -19.56
C LEU A 62 5.01 4.16 -20.79
N SER A 63 5.39 3.65 -21.93
CA SER A 63 4.44 3.59 -23.05
C SER A 63 3.14 3.00 -22.56
N ASN A 64 2.00 3.39 -23.14
CA ASN A 64 0.69 2.81 -22.78
C ASN A 64 0.75 1.27 -22.69
N ASN A 65 1.55 0.62 -23.51
CA ASN A 65 1.79 -0.83 -23.52
C ASN A 65 2.35 -1.37 -22.19
N THR A 66 3.18 -0.60 -21.48
CA THR A 66 3.77 -1.09 -20.21
C THR A 66 2.79 -0.99 -19.04
N VAL A 67 1.90 0.00 -19.05
CA VAL A 67 0.80 0.12 -18.07
C VAL A 67 -0.16 -1.06 -18.21
N HIS A 68 -0.57 -1.38 -19.44
CA HIS A 68 -1.43 -2.54 -19.71
C HIS A 68 -0.76 -3.85 -19.30
N LEU A 69 0.53 -4.01 -19.61
CA LEU A 69 1.31 -5.19 -19.21
C LEU A 69 1.37 -5.34 -17.68
N LEU A 70 1.65 -4.26 -16.95
CA LEU A 70 1.71 -4.30 -15.49
C LEU A 70 0.33 -4.67 -14.90
N SER A 71 -0.76 -4.14 -15.45
CA SER A 71 -2.12 -4.50 -15.04
C SER A 71 -2.41 -5.99 -15.27
N ALA A 72 -2.03 -6.51 -16.44
CA ALA A 72 -2.18 -7.93 -16.76
C ALA A 72 -1.35 -8.84 -15.84
N ILE A 73 -0.11 -8.44 -15.51
CA ILE A 73 0.74 -9.15 -14.54
C ILE A 73 0.08 -9.16 -13.16
N ILE A 74 -0.36 -8.01 -12.66
CA ILE A 74 -1.05 -7.90 -11.35
C ILE A 74 -2.30 -8.77 -11.32
N HIS A 75 -3.07 -8.80 -12.41
CA HIS A 75 -4.24 -9.67 -12.50
C HIS A 75 -3.88 -11.15 -12.39
N VAL A 76 -2.85 -11.59 -13.10
CA VAL A 76 -2.38 -13.00 -13.07
C VAL A 76 -1.80 -13.39 -11.70
N GLU A 77 -1.10 -12.46 -11.01
CA GLU A 77 -0.46 -12.70 -9.72
C GLU A 77 -1.46 -12.77 -8.57
N SER A 78 -2.44 -11.88 -8.55
CA SER A 78 -3.28 -11.67 -7.37
C SER A 78 -4.76 -11.41 -7.66
N SER A 79 -5.21 -11.44 -8.93
CA SER A 79 -6.53 -10.96 -9.33
C SER A 79 -6.79 -9.51 -8.84
N ASN A 80 -5.77 -8.67 -8.90
CA ASN A 80 -5.78 -7.26 -8.48
C ASN A 80 -5.99 -7.07 -6.95
N ASN A 81 -5.63 -8.04 -6.13
CA ASN A 81 -5.78 -8.00 -4.68
C ASN A 81 -4.47 -7.61 -3.98
N ASP A 82 -4.43 -6.43 -3.34
CA ASP A 82 -3.27 -5.94 -2.60
C ASP A 82 -2.97 -6.73 -1.32
N SER A 83 -3.99 -7.40 -0.78
CA SER A 83 -3.88 -8.23 0.41
C SER A 83 -3.66 -9.71 0.11
N ALA A 84 -3.37 -10.07 -1.16
CA ALA A 84 -3.10 -11.45 -1.54
C ALA A 84 -1.87 -12.00 -0.81
N TYR A 85 -2.00 -13.19 -0.25
CA TYR A 85 -0.92 -13.87 0.46
C TYR A 85 -0.92 -15.37 0.18
N ASN A 86 0.22 -15.88 -0.26
CA ASN A 86 0.47 -17.30 -0.35
C ASN A 86 1.53 -17.69 0.71
N SER A 87 1.06 -18.36 1.76
CA SER A 87 1.90 -18.75 2.90
C SER A 87 2.93 -19.83 2.55
N TYR A 88 2.67 -20.64 1.54
CA TYR A 88 3.59 -21.70 1.12
C TYR A 88 4.86 -21.14 0.49
N GLU A 89 4.72 -20.09 -0.34
CA GLU A 89 5.86 -19.44 -1.02
C GLU A 89 6.33 -18.15 -0.34
N ASP A 90 5.64 -17.69 0.70
CA ASP A 90 5.83 -16.38 1.36
C ASP A 90 5.85 -15.22 0.36
N VAL A 91 4.87 -15.23 -0.57
CA VAL A 91 4.65 -14.15 -1.52
C VAL A 91 3.44 -13.33 -1.13
N VAL A 92 3.52 -12.01 -1.30
CA VAL A 92 2.48 -11.08 -0.80
C VAL A 92 2.23 -9.94 -1.77
N GLY A 93 1.03 -9.36 -1.64
CA GLY A 93 0.62 -8.14 -2.32
C GLY A 93 0.22 -8.36 -3.78
N CYS A 94 -0.09 -7.27 -4.47
CA CYS A 94 -0.60 -7.30 -5.83
C CYS A 94 0.34 -7.99 -6.85
N LEU A 95 1.65 -7.94 -6.63
CA LEU A 95 2.68 -8.51 -7.50
C LEU A 95 3.30 -9.79 -6.93
N GLN A 96 2.75 -10.37 -5.88
CA GLN A 96 3.19 -11.60 -5.23
C GLN A 96 4.72 -11.66 -5.02
N ILE A 97 5.25 -10.59 -4.40
CA ILE A 97 6.70 -10.39 -4.24
C ILE A 97 7.26 -11.31 -3.15
N ARG A 98 8.35 -12.00 -3.46
CA ARG A 98 9.16 -12.77 -2.50
C ARG A 98 10.15 -11.88 -1.74
N LYS A 99 10.55 -12.29 -0.53
CA LYS A 99 11.64 -11.62 0.21
C LYS A 99 12.94 -11.55 -0.58
N THR A 100 13.24 -12.58 -1.37
CA THR A 100 14.41 -12.62 -2.25
C THR A 100 14.41 -11.50 -3.29
N MET A 101 13.24 -11.14 -3.83
CA MET A 101 13.09 -10.01 -4.75
C MET A 101 13.42 -8.68 -4.06
N VAL A 102 12.92 -8.46 -2.84
CA VAL A 102 13.26 -7.26 -2.03
C VAL A 102 14.77 -7.14 -1.82
N ASN A 103 15.42 -8.26 -1.50
CA ASN A 103 16.87 -8.29 -1.32
C ASN A 103 17.62 -7.97 -2.62
N ASP A 104 17.14 -8.48 -3.75
CA ASP A 104 17.73 -8.21 -5.06
C ASP A 104 17.59 -6.73 -5.46
N VAL A 105 16.38 -6.17 -5.33
CA VAL A 105 16.14 -4.75 -5.57
C VAL A 105 17.02 -3.87 -4.66
N ASN A 106 17.12 -4.19 -3.38
CA ASN A 106 18.00 -3.45 -2.47
C ASN A 106 19.48 -3.59 -2.84
N ARG A 107 19.91 -4.73 -3.39
CA ARG A 107 21.25 -4.93 -3.92
C ARG A 107 21.50 -4.05 -5.15
N ILE A 108 20.52 -3.98 -6.06
CA ILE A 108 20.57 -3.10 -7.24
C ILE A 108 20.72 -1.65 -6.80
N LEU A 109 19.88 -1.17 -5.89
CA LEU A 109 19.91 0.19 -5.37
C LEU A 109 21.25 0.55 -4.70
N ARG A 110 21.84 -0.38 -3.94
CA ARG A 110 23.18 -0.16 -3.37
C ARG A 110 24.24 0.03 -4.45
N ARG A 111 24.21 -0.76 -5.53
CA ARG A 111 25.14 -0.61 -6.66
C ARG A 111 24.97 0.72 -7.40
N GLN A 112 23.74 1.23 -7.45
CA GLN A 112 23.40 2.53 -8.02
C GLN A 112 23.70 3.71 -7.09
N LYS A 113 24.22 3.46 -5.87
CA LYS A 113 24.45 4.46 -4.82
C LYS A 113 23.18 5.24 -4.43
N SER A 114 22.02 4.63 -4.58
CA SER A 114 20.74 5.21 -4.14
C SER A 114 20.57 5.07 -2.64
N ASP A 115 19.93 6.05 -1.99
CA ASP A 115 19.56 5.99 -0.57
C ASP A 115 18.25 5.23 -0.33
N LEU A 116 17.47 4.99 -1.38
CA LEU A 116 16.21 4.25 -1.28
C LEU A 116 16.46 2.80 -0.83
N ARG A 117 15.63 2.34 0.11
CA ARG A 117 15.61 0.94 0.58
C ARG A 117 14.19 0.49 0.79
N PHE A 118 13.95 -0.78 0.50
CA PHE A 118 12.67 -1.44 0.76
C PHE A 118 12.80 -2.41 1.93
N THR A 119 11.73 -2.50 2.72
CA THR A 119 11.54 -3.51 3.78
C THR A 119 10.70 -4.66 3.25
N TYR A 120 10.64 -5.77 3.99
CA TYR A 120 9.73 -6.87 3.63
C TYR A 120 8.25 -6.48 3.76
N GLY A 121 7.92 -5.51 4.62
CA GLY A 121 6.57 -4.96 4.76
C GLY A 121 6.12 -4.16 3.54
N ASP A 122 7.03 -3.55 2.79
CA ASP A 122 6.71 -2.76 1.60
C ASP A 122 6.09 -3.59 0.47
N ARG A 123 6.20 -4.92 0.51
CA ARG A 123 5.56 -5.85 -0.43
C ARG A 123 4.02 -5.79 -0.42
N TRP A 124 3.43 -5.36 0.70
CA TRP A 124 1.99 -5.18 0.87
C TRP A 124 1.46 -3.87 0.28
N LEU A 125 2.34 -2.93 -0.01
CA LEU A 125 1.99 -1.62 -0.52
C LEU A 125 2.12 -1.62 -2.04
N ARG A 126 1.01 -1.43 -2.76
CA ARG A 126 0.94 -1.47 -4.22
C ARG A 126 1.99 -0.57 -4.87
N ASN A 127 2.08 0.69 -4.44
CA ASN A 127 3.03 1.66 -4.98
C ASN A 127 4.50 1.21 -4.79
N LYS A 128 4.84 0.64 -3.64
CA LYS A 128 6.17 0.10 -3.36
C LYS A 128 6.48 -1.14 -4.19
N SER A 129 5.50 -2.02 -4.35
CA SER A 129 5.60 -3.22 -5.18
C SER A 129 5.86 -2.87 -6.64
N ILE A 130 5.15 -1.90 -7.20
CA ILE A 130 5.35 -1.40 -8.56
C ILE A 130 6.71 -0.72 -8.70
N LYS A 131 7.16 0.02 -7.70
CA LYS A 131 8.48 0.63 -7.71
C LYS A 131 9.59 -0.42 -7.73
N MET A 132 9.46 -1.48 -6.96
CA MET A 132 10.39 -2.62 -7.00
C MET A 132 10.40 -3.31 -8.36
N PHE A 133 9.22 -3.52 -8.96
CA PHE A 133 9.07 -4.08 -10.30
C PHE A 133 9.83 -3.26 -11.36
N ASP A 134 9.65 -1.94 -11.36
CA ASP A 134 10.32 -1.06 -12.30
C ASP A 134 11.85 -1.09 -12.17
N ILE A 135 12.35 -0.94 -10.93
CA ILE A 135 13.79 -0.98 -10.65
C ILE A 135 14.39 -2.29 -11.17
N TYR A 136 13.66 -3.40 -10.98
CA TYR A 136 14.07 -4.71 -11.46
C TYR A 136 14.11 -4.75 -13.00
N CYS A 137 13.03 -4.38 -13.66
CA CYS A 137 12.94 -4.39 -15.13
C CYS A 137 14.02 -3.51 -15.78
N LYS A 138 14.20 -2.31 -15.27
CA LYS A 138 15.23 -1.38 -15.77
C LYS A 138 16.64 -1.91 -15.57
N HIS A 139 16.94 -2.50 -14.42
CA HIS A 139 18.25 -3.05 -14.11
C HIS A 139 18.64 -4.19 -15.05
N TYR A 140 17.70 -5.05 -15.38
CA TYR A 140 17.94 -6.20 -16.26
C TYR A 140 17.72 -5.88 -17.75
N GLY A 141 17.41 -4.63 -18.08
CA GLY A 141 17.23 -4.18 -19.48
C GLY A 141 16.09 -4.89 -20.21
N LEU A 142 15.01 -5.24 -19.47
CA LEU A 142 13.86 -5.94 -20.04
C LEU A 142 13.02 -4.95 -20.87
N THR A 143 12.81 -5.24 -22.14
CA THR A 143 12.22 -4.30 -23.09
C THR A 143 10.93 -4.79 -23.73
N THR A 144 10.75 -6.10 -23.88
CA THR A 144 9.54 -6.67 -24.46
C THR A 144 8.59 -7.17 -23.37
N SER A 145 7.29 -7.19 -23.66
CA SER A 145 6.26 -7.70 -22.73
C SER A 145 6.53 -9.14 -22.30
N GLU A 146 6.99 -9.99 -23.23
CA GLU A 146 7.35 -11.36 -22.91
C GLU A 146 8.57 -11.46 -21.99
N GLU A 147 9.63 -10.71 -22.27
CA GLU A 147 10.82 -10.66 -21.39
C GLU A 147 10.44 -10.23 -19.99
N ILE A 148 9.67 -9.14 -19.85
CA ILE A 148 9.23 -8.61 -18.57
C ILE A 148 8.43 -9.67 -17.81
N ALA A 149 7.40 -10.26 -18.43
CA ALA A 149 6.55 -11.23 -17.76
C ALA A 149 7.33 -12.50 -17.36
N ARG A 150 8.12 -13.05 -18.28
CA ARG A 150 8.87 -14.30 -18.02
C ARG A 150 10.00 -14.10 -17.02
N CYS A 151 10.69 -12.96 -17.07
CA CYS A 151 11.73 -12.64 -16.09
C CYS A 151 11.15 -12.24 -14.73
N TRP A 152 9.97 -11.65 -14.68
CA TRP A 152 9.26 -11.43 -13.42
C TRP A 152 8.97 -12.76 -12.70
N ASN A 153 8.41 -13.72 -13.42
CA ASN A 153 8.03 -15.03 -12.87
C ASN A 153 9.25 -15.93 -12.57
N GLY A 154 10.23 -15.97 -13.46
CA GLY A 154 11.34 -16.93 -13.42
C GLY A 154 12.71 -16.35 -13.05
N GLY A 155 12.77 -15.05 -12.66
CA GLY A 155 14.03 -14.35 -12.40
C GLY A 155 14.76 -13.92 -13.68
N PRO A 156 16.00 -13.38 -13.58
CA PRO A 156 16.73 -12.77 -14.71
C PRO A 156 16.96 -13.72 -15.91
N ARG A 157 16.89 -15.02 -15.70
CA ARG A 157 16.99 -16.06 -16.75
C ARG A 157 15.64 -16.64 -17.17
N GLY A 158 14.53 -15.93 -16.88
CA GLY A 158 13.17 -16.41 -17.17
C GLY A 158 12.97 -16.78 -18.63
N MET A 159 13.56 -16.08 -19.58
CA MET A 159 13.49 -16.41 -21.00
C MET A 159 14.08 -17.76 -21.37
N SER A 160 15.07 -18.22 -20.63
CA SER A 160 15.68 -19.54 -20.83
C SER A 160 14.95 -20.66 -20.09
N ASN A 161 13.97 -20.33 -19.22
CA ASN A 161 13.20 -21.31 -18.48
C ASN A 161 11.87 -21.63 -19.19
N PRO A 162 11.68 -22.86 -19.71
CA PRO A 162 10.45 -23.21 -20.44
C PRO A 162 9.18 -23.12 -19.57
N LEU A 163 9.30 -23.27 -18.26
CA LEU A 163 8.15 -23.19 -17.33
C LEU A 163 7.50 -21.81 -17.32
N THR A 164 8.26 -20.74 -17.61
CA THR A 164 7.74 -19.37 -17.64
C THR A 164 6.92 -19.07 -18.90
N ALA A 165 6.98 -19.90 -19.94
CA ALA A 165 6.19 -19.73 -21.15
C ALA A 165 4.67 -19.84 -20.86
N ASN A 166 4.28 -20.73 -19.95
CA ASN A 166 2.88 -20.85 -19.54
C ASN A 166 2.40 -19.61 -18.74
N TYR A 167 3.29 -19.02 -17.94
CA TYR A 167 3.00 -17.75 -17.26
C TYR A 167 2.78 -16.62 -18.28
N TRP A 168 3.67 -16.50 -19.26
CA TRP A 168 3.53 -15.52 -20.33
C TRP A 168 2.20 -15.68 -21.08
N ARG A 169 1.79 -16.90 -21.42
CA ARG A 169 0.50 -17.16 -22.08
C ARG A 169 -0.67 -16.58 -21.27
N LYS A 170 -0.69 -16.78 -19.94
CA LYS A 170 -1.72 -16.22 -19.06
C LYS A 170 -1.71 -14.68 -19.06
N VAL A 171 -0.52 -14.07 -19.00
CA VAL A 171 -0.39 -12.61 -19.05
C VAL A 171 -0.88 -12.06 -20.38
N LYS A 172 -0.52 -12.71 -21.49
CA LYS A 172 -0.94 -12.31 -22.85
C LYS A 172 -2.45 -12.38 -23.03
N GLU A 173 -3.10 -13.44 -22.55
CA GLU A 173 -4.56 -13.57 -22.56
C GLU A 173 -5.27 -12.39 -21.86
N ASN A 174 -4.65 -11.80 -20.81
CA ASN A 174 -5.16 -10.63 -20.11
C ASN A 174 -4.76 -9.29 -20.74
N LEU A 175 -3.80 -9.28 -21.67
CA LEU A 175 -3.47 -8.09 -22.47
C LEU A 175 -4.45 -7.90 -23.63
N ASP A 176 -4.95 -9.00 -24.17
CA ASP A 176 -5.80 -9.03 -25.37
C ASP A 176 -7.31 -8.92 -25.00
N SER A 177 -7.64 -8.89 -23.69
CA SER A 177 -9.01 -8.79 -23.17
C SER A 177 -9.41 -7.34 -22.89
#